data_182bd9ae4cc183679853735d762432a0
#
_entry.id   182bd9ae4cc183679853735d762432a0
#
_cell.length_a   1.000
_cell.length_b   1.000
_cell.length_c   1.000
_cell.angle_alpha   90.00
_cell.angle_beta   90.00
_cell.angle_gamma   90.00
#
_symmetry.space_group_name_H-M   'P 1'
#
loop_
_entity.id
_entity.type
_entity.pdbx_description
1 polymer ?
#
loop_
_entity_poly.entity_id
_entity_poly.type
_entity_poly.pdbx_seq_one_letter_code
_entity_poly.pdbx_strand_id
1 'polypeptide(L)'
;MSTIKIENLTFSYYGYVKPIFDNVSFSFDTNWKTGLIGRNGIGKSTLFKLLLNKEVYKGKISKSVDFIKFPPNISDASKLGIELYKELISDEEEWKLFRELNLLNIDENLIYREFEMLSKGEQTKILLAILFTKEDGFLLIDEPTNHLDMDGRKVVSEYLKNKKGFLLISHDRDFLDGCIN
;
A
#
# COMPACT_ATOMS: atom_id res chain seq x y z
N MET A 1 13.94 5.39 15.90
CA MET A 1 13.21 6.00 14.78
C MET A 1 13.86 5.54 13.49
N SER A 2 13.09 4.95 12.61
CA SER A 2 13.60 4.44 11.34
C SER A 2 13.23 5.41 10.23
N THR A 3 14.23 5.88 9.48
CA THR A 3 14.05 6.89 8.43
C THR A 3 14.29 6.27 7.07
N ILE A 4 13.41 6.52 6.13
CA ILE A 4 13.59 6.24 4.71
C ILE A 4 14.19 7.49 4.08
N LYS A 5 15.38 7.36 3.46
CA LYS A 5 16.12 8.49 2.88
C LYS A 5 16.37 8.25 1.40
N ILE A 6 16.00 9.21 0.60
CA ILE A 6 16.24 9.27 -0.83
C ILE A 6 17.23 10.39 -1.10
N GLU A 7 18.33 10.11 -1.80
CA GLU A 7 19.43 11.04 -2.07
C GLU A 7 19.76 11.06 -3.56
N ASN A 8 19.69 12.24 -4.16
CA ASN A 8 20.07 12.53 -5.55
C ASN A 8 19.39 11.60 -6.57
N LEU A 9 18.11 11.26 -6.32
CA LEU A 9 17.35 10.36 -7.16
C LEU A 9 17.13 10.96 -8.53
N THR A 10 17.63 10.28 -9.56
CA THR A 10 17.41 10.64 -10.97
C THR A 10 16.92 9.41 -11.72
N PHE A 11 15.82 9.56 -12.45
CA PHE A 11 15.21 8.47 -13.21
C PHE A 11 14.48 8.97 -14.47
N SER A 12 14.69 8.26 -15.56
CA SER A 12 13.94 8.42 -16.83
C SER A 12 13.58 7.05 -17.39
N TYR A 13 12.39 6.89 -17.94
CA TYR A 13 12.10 5.74 -18.79
C TYR A 13 12.86 5.83 -20.12
N TYR A 14 13.18 4.68 -20.67
CA TYR A 14 13.82 4.61 -22.00
C TYR A 14 12.97 5.35 -23.05
N GLY A 15 13.63 6.19 -23.86
CA GLY A 15 12.97 6.98 -24.91
C GLY A 15 12.37 8.31 -24.45
N TYR A 16 12.40 8.63 -23.16
CA TYR A 16 11.93 9.94 -22.67
C TYR A 16 13.09 10.95 -22.60
N VAL A 17 12.86 12.15 -23.16
CA VAL A 17 13.86 13.24 -23.16
C VAL A 17 14.01 13.89 -21.79
N LYS A 18 12.91 13.98 -21.02
CA LYS A 18 12.91 14.59 -19.70
C LYS A 18 12.86 13.53 -18.61
N PRO A 19 13.70 13.66 -17.55
CA PRO A 19 13.63 12.79 -16.40
C PRO A 19 12.30 12.97 -15.66
N ILE A 20 11.79 11.87 -15.07
CA ILE A 20 10.65 11.91 -14.14
C ILE A 20 11.11 12.44 -12.78
N PHE A 21 12.29 12.00 -12.35
CA PHE A 21 12.99 12.54 -11.19
C PHE A 21 14.33 13.06 -11.62
N ASP A 22 14.67 14.30 -11.22
CA ASP A 22 15.94 14.96 -11.56
C ASP A 22 16.59 15.45 -10.28
N ASN A 23 17.58 14.69 -9.80
CA ASN A 23 18.37 15.00 -8.62
C ASN A 23 17.52 15.30 -7.35
N VAL A 24 16.48 14.51 -7.13
CA VAL A 24 15.53 14.72 -6.03
C VAL A 24 16.05 14.08 -4.75
N SER A 25 16.02 14.82 -3.63
CA SER A 25 16.38 14.32 -2.31
C SER A 25 15.32 14.69 -1.27
N PHE A 26 14.88 13.68 -0.51
CA PHE A 26 13.94 13.87 0.60
C PHE A 26 14.02 12.68 1.56
N SER A 27 13.41 12.84 2.73
CA SER A 27 13.34 11.77 3.72
C SER A 27 12.01 11.83 4.48
N PHE A 28 11.56 10.69 5.00
CA PHE A 28 10.40 10.59 5.87
C PHE A 28 10.60 9.48 6.91
N ASP A 29 9.93 9.63 8.04
CA ASP A 29 9.98 8.64 9.13
C ASP A 29 9.00 7.50 8.84
N THR A 30 9.38 6.27 9.21
CA THR A 30 8.51 5.09 9.04
C THR A 30 7.26 5.10 9.92
N ASN A 31 7.17 6.00 10.90
CA ASN A 31 5.97 6.19 11.69
C ASN A 31 5.00 7.23 11.10
N TRP A 32 5.44 7.96 10.07
CA TRP A 32 4.58 8.97 9.45
C TRP A 32 3.59 8.34 8.47
N LYS A 33 2.36 8.82 8.53
CA LYS A 33 1.34 8.55 7.52
C LYS A 33 1.46 9.63 6.45
N THR A 34 2.11 9.28 5.36
CA THR A 34 2.49 10.24 4.33
C THR A 34 1.62 10.06 3.09
N GLY A 35 0.97 11.14 2.66
CA GLY A 35 0.20 11.18 1.41
C GLY A 35 1.03 11.72 0.25
N LEU A 36 1.01 11.03 -0.87
CA LEU A 36 1.64 11.48 -2.12
C LEU A 36 0.57 11.98 -3.10
N ILE A 37 0.47 13.28 -3.22
CA ILE A 37 -0.52 13.96 -4.05
C ILE A 37 0.12 14.48 -5.34
N GLY A 38 -0.62 14.46 -6.43
CA GLY A 38 -0.17 15.04 -7.69
C GLY A 38 -1.01 14.56 -8.87
N ARG A 39 -0.88 15.25 -10.01
CA ARG A 39 -1.58 14.88 -11.25
C ARG A 39 -1.19 13.49 -11.72
N ASN A 40 -2.07 12.85 -12.51
CA ASN A 40 -1.73 11.58 -13.14
C ASN A 40 -0.54 11.76 -14.08
N GLY A 41 0.35 10.75 -14.14
CA GLY A 41 1.56 10.79 -14.95
C GLY A 41 2.75 11.55 -14.36
N ILE A 42 2.64 12.18 -13.18
CA ILE A 42 3.76 12.95 -12.58
C ILE A 42 4.86 12.07 -11.97
N GLY A 43 4.65 10.74 -11.89
CA GLY A 43 5.67 9.83 -11.37
C GLY A 43 5.35 9.18 -10.02
N LYS A 44 4.14 9.34 -9.46
CA LYS A 44 3.78 8.74 -8.16
C LYS A 44 4.01 7.22 -8.10
N SER A 45 3.39 6.48 -9.01
CA SER A 45 3.56 5.02 -9.10
C SER A 45 4.97 4.62 -9.57
N THR A 46 5.68 5.52 -10.29
CA THR A 46 7.10 5.35 -10.61
C THR A 46 7.95 5.39 -9.34
N LEU A 47 7.69 6.33 -8.43
CA LEU A 47 8.38 6.35 -7.13
C LEU A 47 8.21 5.02 -6.39
N PHE A 48 7.01 4.45 -6.36
CA PHE A 48 6.78 3.13 -5.75
C PHE A 48 7.61 2.03 -6.41
N LYS A 49 7.72 2.02 -7.74
CA LYS A 49 8.58 1.05 -8.45
C LYS A 49 10.05 1.19 -8.06
N LEU A 50 10.54 2.43 -7.89
CA LEU A 50 11.91 2.71 -7.49
C LEU A 50 12.17 2.28 -6.04
N LEU A 51 11.25 2.58 -5.11
CA LEU A 51 11.33 2.14 -3.72
C LEU A 51 11.35 0.60 -3.60
N LEU A 52 10.64 -0.08 -4.49
CA LEU A 52 10.59 -1.55 -4.58
C LEU A 52 11.74 -2.16 -5.39
N ASN A 53 12.73 -1.37 -5.82
CA ASN A 53 13.84 -1.80 -6.66
C ASN A 53 13.41 -2.51 -7.96
N LYS A 54 12.27 -2.10 -8.55
CA LYS A 54 11.76 -2.67 -9.82
C LYS A 54 12.33 -1.99 -11.06
N GLU A 55 13.04 -0.88 -10.88
CA GLU A 55 13.66 -0.10 -11.96
C GLU A 55 15.06 0.34 -11.54
N VAL A 56 15.95 0.51 -12.52
CA VAL A 56 17.32 0.98 -12.29
C VAL A 56 17.33 2.51 -12.26
N TYR A 57 17.91 3.11 -11.23
CA TYR A 57 17.96 4.56 -11.05
C TYR A 57 19.37 5.03 -10.65
N LYS A 58 19.62 6.34 -10.76
CA LYS A 58 20.80 6.99 -10.20
C LYS A 58 20.46 7.61 -8.85
N GLY A 59 21.40 7.63 -7.94
CA GLY A 59 21.21 8.10 -6.56
C GLY A 59 21.19 6.96 -5.56
N LYS A 60 20.66 7.22 -4.36
CA LYS A 60 20.65 6.25 -3.27
C LYS A 60 19.31 6.26 -2.54
N ILE A 61 18.75 5.09 -2.29
CA ILE A 61 17.61 4.87 -1.40
C ILE A 61 18.11 4.05 -0.20
N SER A 62 18.05 4.64 0.99
CA SER A 62 18.43 4.00 2.25
C SER A 62 17.18 3.73 3.07
N LYS A 63 17.00 2.49 3.52
CA LYS A 63 15.84 2.05 4.31
C LYS A 63 16.26 1.03 5.35
N SER A 64 15.56 1.02 6.47
CA SER A 64 15.73 0.04 7.56
C SER A 64 14.54 -0.91 7.69
N VAL A 65 13.57 -0.84 6.76
CA VAL A 65 12.34 -1.63 6.74
C VAL A 65 12.10 -2.17 5.35
N ASP A 66 11.38 -3.28 5.24
CA ASP A 66 10.95 -3.79 3.96
C ASP A 66 9.71 -3.06 3.46
N PHE A 67 9.68 -2.76 2.17
CA PHE A 67 8.51 -2.19 1.53
C PHE A 67 7.54 -3.27 1.09
N ILE A 68 6.28 -3.08 1.43
CA ILE A 68 5.18 -3.94 1.03
C ILE A 68 4.24 -3.14 0.15
N LYS A 69 3.99 -3.60 -1.07
CA LYS A 69 3.09 -2.92 -1.99
C LYS A 69 1.64 -3.36 -1.81
N PHE A 70 0.73 -2.38 -1.77
CA PHE A 70 -0.70 -2.58 -1.96
C PHE A 70 -1.14 -1.96 -3.30
N PRO A 71 -1.95 -2.61 -4.13
CA PRO A 71 -2.33 -4.02 -3.99
C PRO A 71 -1.13 -4.95 -4.23
N PRO A 72 -1.07 -6.09 -3.53
CA PRO A 72 -0.07 -7.10 -3.78
C PRO A 72 -0.31 -7.76 -5.15
N ASN A 73 0.70 -8.44 -5.67
CA ASN A 73 0.51 -9.27 -6.85
C ASN A 73 -0.13 -10.60 -6.43
N ILE A 74 -1.34 -10.87 -6.92
CA ILE A 74 -2.06 -12.12 -6.70
C ILE A 74 -1.81 -13.01 -7.91
N SER A 75 -1.20 -14.16 -7.68
CA SER A 75 -0.87 -15.13 -8.73
C SER A 75 -2.11 -15.90 -9.22
N ASP A 76 -3.05 -16.17 -8.31
CA ASP A 76 -4.25 -16.95 -8.55
C ASP A 76 -5.42 -16.44 -7.70
N ALA A 77 -6.39 -15.81 -8.33
CA ALA A 77 -7.55 -15.22 -7.67
C ALA A 77 -8.67 -16.25 -7.39
N SER A 78 -8.57 -17.49 -7.88
CA SER A 78 -9.49 -18.57 -7.55
C SER A 78 -9.27 -19.16 -6.16
N LYS A 79 -8.13 -18.83 -5.53
CA LYS A 79 -7.83 -19.21 -4.16
C LYS A 79 -8.77 -18.57 -3.15
N LEU A 80 -8.96 -19.26 -2.03
CA LEU A 80 -9.69 -18.69 -0.90
C LEU A 80 -8.91 -17.53 -0.26
N GLY A 81 -9.60 -16.56 0.32
CA GLY A 81 -8.95 -15.43 1.00
C GLY A 81 -7.95 -15.88 2.07
N ILE A 82 -8.26 -16.95 2.82
CA ILE A 82 -7.35 -17.52 3.83
C ILE A 82 -6.09 -18.15 3.21
N GLU A 83 -6.18 -18.71 2.02
CA GLU A 83 -5.02 -19.27 1.30
C GLU A 83 -4.11 -18.16 0.81
N LEU A 84 -4.68 -17.03 0.34
CA LEU A 84 -3.92 -15.84 -0.01
C LEU A 84 -3.20 -15.24 1.20
N TYR A 85 -3.84 -15.26 2.38
CA TYR A 85 -3.18 -14.84 3.62
C TYR A 85 -1.94 -15.67 3.89
N LYS A 86 -2.05 -17.00 3.83
CA LYS A 86 -0.92 -17.93 4.05
C LYS A 86 0.19 -17.78 3.01
N GLU A 87 -0.16 -17.44 1.77
CA GLU A 87 0.81 -17.19 0.70
C GLU A 87 1.57 -15.86 0.88
N LEU A 88 0.88 -14.80 1.29
CA LEU A 88 1.43 -13.45 1.40
C LEU A 88 2.18 -13.21 2.73
N ILE A 89 1.77 -13.91 3.78
CA ILE A 89 2.27 -13.74 5.14
C ILE A 89 2.83 -15.07 5.65
N SER A 90 4.11 -15.10 5.96
CA SER A 90 4.80 -16.30 6.42
C SER A 90 4.55 -16.63 7.89
N ASP A 91 4.07 -15.68 8.69
CA ASP A 91 3.77 -15.82 10.11
C ASP A 91 2.25 -15.93 10.28
N GLU A 92 1.75 -17.15 10.41
CA GLU A 92 0.34 -17.49 10.30
C GLU A 92 -0.42 -17.32 11.63
N GLU A 93 -0.36 -16.17 12.23
CA GLU A 93 -1.23 -15.84 13.36
C GLU A 93 -2.62 -15.40 12.86
N GLU A 94 -3.50 -16.36 12.55
CA GLU A 94 -4.85 -16.09 11.98
C GLU A 94 -5.68 -15.10 12.81
N TRP A 95 -5.51 -15.07 14.13
CA TRP A 95 -6.23 -14.12 14.99
C TRP A 95 -5.91 -12.66 14.65
N LYS A 96 -4.69 -12.37 14.15
CA LYS A 96 -4.34 -11.03 13.68
C LYS A 96 -5.17 -10.66 12.46
N LEU A 97 -5.34 -11.59 11.51
CA LEU A 97 -6.17 -11.38 10.34
C LEU A 97 -7.62 -11.11 10.73
N PHE A 98 -8.21 -11.92 11.61
CA PHE A 98 -9.59 -11.72 12.06
C PHE A 98 -9.78 -10.36 12.75
N ARG A 99 -8.83 -9.94 13.57
CA ARG A 99 -8.84 -8.60 14.16
C ARG A 99 -8.87 -7.50 13.09
N GLU A 100 -8.03 -7.62 12.06
CA GLU A 100 -7.96 -6.63 10.97
C GLU A 100 -9.24 -6.62 10.12
N LEU A 101 -9.84 -7.78 9.85
CA LEU A 101 -11.12 -7.88 9.15
C LEU A 101 -12.25 -7.19 9.92
N ASN A 102 -12.33 -7.42 11.22
CA ASN A 102 -13.31 -6.76 12.09
C ASN A 102 -13.17 -5.24 12.06
N LEU A 103 -11.95 -4.72 12.11
CA LEU A 103 -11.68 -3.27 12.00
C LEU A 103 -12.11 -2.67 10.65
N LEU A 104 -12.17 -3.48 9.60
CA LEU A 104 -12.62 -3.09 8.26
C LEU A 104 -14.10 -3.40 8.00
N ASN A 105 -14.84 -3.84 9.02
CA ASN A 105 -16.24 -4.27 8.90
C ASN A 105 -16.45 -5.33 7.80
N ILE A 106 -15.57 -6.34 7.79
CA ILE A 106 -15.65 -7.51 6.90
C ILE A 106 -16.11 -8.72 7.69
N ASP A 107 -17.15 -9.41 7.18
CA ASP A 107 -17.56 -10.70 7.70
C ASP A 107 -16.42 -11.73 7.53
N GLU A 108 -16.01 -12.32 8.64
CA GLU A 108 -14.92 -13.29 8.68
C GLU A 108 -15.15 -14.50 7.76
N ASN A 109 -16.40 -14.86 7.51
CA ASN A 109 -16.72 -15.96 6.60
C ASN A 109 -16.33 -15.69 5.14
N LEU A 110 -16.12 -14.43 4.76
CA LEU A 110 -15.75 -14.07 3.38
C LEU A 110 -14.35 -14.57 3.01
N ILE A 111 -13.45 -14.75 3.98
CA ILE A 111 -12.08 -15.26 3.68
C ILE A 111 -12.07 -16.73 3.26
N TYR A 112 -13.15 -17.48 3.50
CA TYR A 112 -13.35 -18.87 3.07
C TYR A 112 -14.07 -19.00 1.72
N ARG A 113 -14.27 -17.88 1.02
CA ARG A 113 -14.75 -17.85 -0.36
C ARG A 113 -13.60 -17.64 -1.34
N GLU A 114 -13.79 -18.05 -2.58
CA GLU A 114 -12.88 -17.73 -3.67
C GLU A 114 -12.76 -16.21 -3.81
N PHE A 115 -11.53 -15.71 -3.82
CA PHE A 115 -11.26 -14.29 -3.78
C PHE A 115 -11.86 -13.54 -4.97
N GLU A 116 -11.89 -14.16 -6.17
CA GLU A 116 -12.47 -13.55 -7.36
C GLU A 116 -14.00 -13.37 -7.29
N MET A 117 -14.69 -14.18 -6.46
CA MET A 117 -16.13 -14.09 -6.24
C MET A 117 -16.54 -12.94 -5.30
N LEU A 118 -15.59 -12.33 -4.63
CA LEU A 118 -15.83 -11.19 -3.74
C LEU A 118 -16.01 -9.91 -4.56
N SER A 119 -16.80 -8.96 -4.04
CA SER A 119 -16.86 -7.62 -4.61
C SER A 119 -15.48 -6.95 -4.57
N LYS A 120 -15.20 -6.02 -5.48
CA LYS A 120 -13.91 -5.31 -5.51
C LYS A 120 -13.63 -4.54 -4.22
N GLY A 121 -14.67 -4.05 -3.56
CA GLY A 121 -14.55 -3.40 -2.25
C GLY A 121 -14.14 -4.38 -1.15
N GLU A 122 -14.74 -5.58 -1.09
CA GLU A 122 -14.36 -6.63 -0.16
C GLU A 122 -12.94 -7.12 -0.44
N GLN A 123 -12.58 -7.36 -1.71
CA GLN A 123 -11.21 -7.71 -2.11
C GLN A 123 -10.20 -6.69 -1.60
N THR A 124 -10.47 -5.39 -1.79
CA THR A 124 -9.62 -4.29 -1.33
C THR A 124 -9.42 -4.33 0.19
N LYS A 125 -10.51 -4.45 0.95
CA LYS A 125 -10.47 -4.49 2.42
C LYS A 125 -9.75 -5.74 2.95
N ILE A 126 -10.01 -6.91 2.37
CA ILE A 126 -9.34 -8.16 2.76
C ILE A 126 -7.83 -8.08 2.50
N LEU A 127 -7.40 -7.54 1.35
CA LEU A 127 -5.98 -7.37 1.07
C LEU A 127 -5.32 -6.37 2.02
N LEU A 128 -6.01 -5.28 2.39
CA LEU A 128 -5.50 -4.36 3.42
C LEU A 128 -5.37 -5.07 4.77
N ALA A 129 -6.39 -5.83 5.19
CA ALA A 129 -6.34 -6.63 6.41
C ALA A 129 -5.12 -7.56 6.42
N ILE A 130 -4.93 -8.34 5.35
CA ILE A 130 -3.81 -9.26 5.20
C ILE A 130 -2.47 -8.54 5.35
N LEU A 131 -2.26 -7.44 4.61
CA LEU A 131 -0.96 -6.77 4.61
C LEU A 131 -0.65 -6.06 5.92
N PHE A 132 -1.67 -5.59 6.65
CA PHE A 132 -1.48 -4.96 7.96
C PHE A 132 -1.26 -5.96 9.11
N THR A 133 -1.38 -7.27 8.89
CA THR A 133 -0.92 -8.26 9.87
C THR A 133 0.61 -8.33 9.94
N LYS A 134 1.32 -7.92 8.88
CA LYS A 134 2.77 -7.93 8.83
C LYS A 134 3.35 -6.75 9.61
N GLU A 135 3.96 -7.02 10.78
CA GLU A 135 4.43 -6.00 11.70
C GLU A 135 5.72 -5.30 11.24
N ASP A 136 6.58 -6.00 10.50
CA ASP A 136 7.93 -5.54 10.12
C ASP A 136 7.99 -4.91 8.71
N GLY A 137 6.87 -4.38 8.21
CA GLY A 137 6.82 -3.80 6.88
C GLY A 137 6.34 -2.35 6.86
N PHE A 138 6.77 -1.61 5.85
CA PHE A 138 6.25 -0.27 5.55
C PHE A 138 5.40 -0.34 4.28
N LEU A 139 4.10 -0.08 4.40
CA LEU A 139 3.17 -0.20 3.29
C LEU A 139 3.28 0.97 2.33
N LEU A 140 3.37 0.63 1.04
CA LEU A 140 3.23 1.52 -0.10
C LEU A 140 1.85 1.28 -0.71
N ILE A 141 0.89 2.14 -0.40
CA ILE A 141 -0.53 1.95 -0.74
C ILE A 141 -0.85 2.79 -1.98
N ASP A 142 -1.24 2.14 -3.08
CA ASP A 142 -1.54 2.77 -4.36
C ASP A 142 -3.05 2.73 -4.64
N GLU A 143 -3.72 3.88 -4.56
CA GLU A 143 -5.12 4.12 -4.91
C GLU A 143 -6.12 3.12 -4.29
N PRO A 144 -6.18 2.98 -2.95
CA PRO A 144 -7.05 1.97 -2.31
C PRO A 144 -8.54 2.28 -2.44
N THR A 145 -8.91 3.49 -2.86
CA THR A 145 -10.30 3.96 -2.95
C THR A 145 -11.00 3.64 -4.26
N ASN A 146 -10.27 3.16 -5.29
CA ASN A 146 -10.80 3.01 -6.66
C ASN A 146 -12.03 2.11 -6.79
N HIS A 147 -12.24 1.19 -5.86
CA HIS A 147 -13.34 0.23 -5.90
C HIS A 147 -14.23 0.28 -4.66
N LEU A 148 -14.10 1.35 -3.87
CA LEU A 148 -14.87 1.53 -2.66
C LEU A 148 -16.03 2.51 -2.90
N ASP A 149 -17.20 2.18 -2.39
CA ASP A 149 -18.30 3.11 -2.23
C ASP A 149 -18.01 4.13 -1.11
N MET A 150 -18.90 5.07 -0.88
CA MET A 150 -18.70 6.13 0.12
C MET A 150 -18.51 5.58 1.53
N ASP A 151 -19.27 4.56 1.91
CA ASP A 151 -19.16 3.97 3.25
C ASP A 151 -17.89 3.14 3.38
N GLY A 152 -17.52 2.39 2.35
CA GLY A 152 -16.24 1.67 2.28
C GLY A 152 -15.03 2.62 2.41
N ARG A 153 -15.07 3.79 1.77
CA ARG A 153 -14.02 4.82 1.91
C ARG A 153 -13.89 5.34 3.33
N LYS A 154 -15.02 5.61 4.01
CA LYS A 154 -15.01 6.04 5.42
C LYS A 154 -14.39 4.98 6.33
N VAL A 155 -14.81 3.72 6.17
CA VAL A 155 -14.27 2.59 6.95
C VAL A 155 -12.76 2.46 6.74
N VAL A 156 -12.29 2.47 5.49
CA VAL A 156 -10.86 2.34 5.19
C VAL A 156 -10.07 3.57 5.65
N SER A 157 -10.63 4.78 5.54
CA SER A 157 -10.00 6.00 6.06
C SER A 157 -9.79 5.92 7.57
N GLU A 158 -10.83 5.57 8.34
CA GLU A 158 -10.75 5.42 9.79
C GLU A 158 -9.80 4.29 10.19
N TYR A 159 -9.81 3.19 9.44
CA TYR A 159 -8.88 2.09 9.63
C TYR A 159 -7.41 2.55 9.46
N LEU A 160 -7.09 3.23 8.36
CA LEU A 160 -5.74 3.73 8.08
C LEU A 160 -5.30 4.79 9.11
N LYS A 161 -6.23 5.64 9.56
CA LYS A 161 -5.98 6.63 10.62
C LYS A 161 -5.46 6.02 11.91
N ASN A 162 -5.82 4.78 12.20
CA ASN A 162 -5.41 4.06 13.41
C ASN A 162 -4.17 3.16 13.21
N LYS A 163 -3.58 3.14 12.00
CA LYS A 163 -2.38 2.36 11.72
C LYS A 163 -1.08 3.13 11.98
N LYS A 164 0.03 2.40 12.03
CA LYS A 164 1.38 2.97 12.00
C LYS A 164 1.67 3.60 10.63
N GLY A 165 2.86 4.13 10.42
CA GLY A 165 3.23 4.84 9.21
C GLY A 165 3.10 4.01 7.91
N PHE A 166 2.79 4.72 6.84
CA PHE A 166 2.69 4.20 5.48
C PHE A 166 2.89 5.35 4.48
N LEU A 167 3.10 5.01 3.22
CA LEU A 167 3.08 5.96 2.10
C LEU A 167 1.88 5.66 1.21
N LEU A 168 0.97 6.62 1.07
CA LEU A 168 -0.31 6.49 0.40
C LEU A 168 -0.37 7.37 -0.85
N ILE A 169 -0.64 6.78 -1.99
CA ILE A 169 -1.05 7.49 -3.21
C ILE A 169 -2.57 7.48 -3.28
N SER A 170 -3.17 8.64 -3.35
CA SER A 170 -4.57 8.82 -3.73
C SER A 170 -4.78 10.16 -4.41
N HIS A 171 -5.78 10.23 -5.29
CA HIS A 171 -6.28 11.48 -5.86
C HIS A 171 -7.53 11.99 -5.12
N ASP A 172 -8.05 11.21 -4.20
CA ASP A 172 -9.18 11.56 -3.32
C ASP A 172 -8.63 12.33 -2.10
N ARG A 173 -8.83 13.65 -2.11
CA ARG A 173 -8.31 14.54 -1.05
C ARG A 173 -9.04 14.33 0.27
N ASP A 174 -10.35 14.17 0.23
CA ASP A 174 -11.15 13.98 1.45
C ASP A 174 -10.75 12.68 2.17
N PHE A 175 -10.44 11.64 1.38
CA PHE A 175 -9.90 10.40 1.92
C PHE A 175 -8.51 10.59 2.55
N LEU A 176 -7.62 11.31 1.88
CA LEU A 176 -6.28 11.60 2.40
C LEU A 176 -6.36 12.40 3.70
N ASP A 177 -7.14 13.48 3.73
CA ASP A 177 -7.31 14.33 4.92
C ASP A 177 -7.91 13.55 6.10
N GLY A 178 -8.63 12.47 5.83
CA GLY A 178 -9.20 11.59 6.83
C GLY A 178 -8.19 10.61 7.47
N CYS A 179 -7.09 10.26 6.79
CA CYS A 179 -6.18 9.19 7.23
C CYS A 179 -4.71 9.59 7.40
N ILE A 180 -4.27 10.72 6.86
CA ILE A 180 -2.91 11.26 7.07
C ILE A 180 -2.90 12.33 8.15
N ASN A 181 -1.73 12.55 8.78
CA ASN A 181 -1.55 13.56 9.83
C ASN A 181 -0.96 14.84 9.25
#